data_642c276e808db9ca6d0b61fa6fcd7bad
#
_entry.id   642c276e808db9ca6d0b61fa6fcd7bad
#
_cell.length_a   1.000
_cell.length_b   1.000
_cell.length_c   1.000
_cell.angle_alpha   90.00
_cell.angle_beta   90.00
_cell.angle_gamma   90.00
#
_symmetry.space_group_name_H-M   'P 1'
#
loop_
_entity.id
_entity.type
_entity.pdbx_description
1 polymer ?
#
loop_
_entity_poly.entity_id
_entity_poly.type
_entity_poly.pdbx_seq_one_letter_code
_entity_poly.pdbx_strand_id
1 'polypeptide(L)'
;IIFFSSNRPGGYGGKDIYMIKKLPNGKWGNPFNLGPTINTEYNEDAPFVHPSGNILFFSSEGHKNMGGYDVFKSNFDDAGNFTEPENLGYPINTRDDDIFFVLNKDATAGYFSSEREGGFGSQDIYKVTFSPNPLPLNVYSAHVFDDKNNIIKKVELVMTDPSGKKVYGIYKSNDQTGKIIVISEPNKEYQITLQAVGYEPFTTNVVLNSGNELSYRLTNRVR
;
A
#
# COMPACT_ATOMS: atom_id res chain seq x y z
N ILE A 1 21.05 -18.27 3.81
CA ILE A 1 20.23 -17.35 4.61
C ILE A 1 18.77 -17.72 4.38
N ILE A 2 17.95 -17.68 5.44
CA ILE A 2 16.49 -17.76 5.36
C ILE A 2 15.94 -16.54 6.06
N PHE A 3 15.00 -15.84 5.40
CA PHE A 3 14.19 -14.79 5.99
C PHE A 3 12.81 -15.36 6.35
N PHE A 4 12.23 -14.93 7.45
CA PHE A 4 10.93 -15.40 7.91
C PHE A 4 10.30 -14.38 8.85
N SER A 5 8.97 -14.36 8.93
CA SER A 5 8.23 -13.59 9.91
C SER A 5 7.95 -14.37 11.19
N SER A 6 7.90 -13.68 12.34
CA SER A 6 7.67 -14.31 13.64
C SER A 6 7.17 -13.30 14.68
N ASN A 7 6.23 -13.72 15.50
CA ASN A 7 5.72 -12.98 16.65
C ASN A 7 6.43 -13.35 17.97
N ARG A 8 7.71 -13.78 17.89
CA ARG A 8 8.48 -14.15 19.08
C ARG A 8 8.72 -12.98 20.02
N PRO A 9 8.83 -13.20 21.35
CA PRO A 9 9.14 -12.13 22.29
C PRO A 9 10.45 -11.42 21.97
N GLY A 10 10.48 -10.10 22.20
CA GLY A 10 11.65 -9.25 21.98
C GLY A 10 11.76 -8.67 20.58
N GLY A 11 10.66 -8.70 19.79
CA GLY A 11 10.50 -7.96 18.56
C GLY A 11 10.13 -6.49 18.78
N TYR A 12 9.89 -5.77 17.68
CA TYR A 12 9.47 -4.37 17.67
C TYR A 12 7.95 -4.23 17.70
N GLY A 13 7.24 -5.15 17.03
CA GLY A 13 5.80 -5.11 16.86
C GLY A 13 5.11 -6.45 17.13
N GLY A 14 4.05 -6.72 16.37
CA GLY A 14 3.32 -7.98 16.43
C GLY A 14 4.09 -9.10 15.75
N LYS A 15 4.19 -9.07 14.41
CA LYS A 15 5.10 -9.92 13.64
C LYS A 15 6.25 -9.08 13.13
N ASP A 16 7.46 -9.57 13.33
CA ASP A 16 8.68 -8.98 12.79
C ASP A 16 9.36 -9.92 11.80
N ILE A 17 10.15 -9.37 10.90
CA ILE A 17 10.99 -10.13 9.99
C ILE A 17 12.34 -10.41 10.66
N TYR A 18 12.72 -11.68 10.64
CA TYR A 18 13.97 -12.23 11.13
C TYR A 18 14.74 -12.91 10.00
N MET A 19 16.04 -13.08 10.20
CA MET A 19 16.86 -13.96 9.37
C MET A 19 17.66 -14.96 10.19
N ILE A 20 17.98 -16.10 9.57
CA ILE A 20 18.98 -17.05 10.07
C ILE A 20 20.01 -17.31 8.98
N LYS A 21 21.27 -17.51 9.39
CA LYS A 21 22.38 -17.87 8.51
C LYS A 21 22.84 -19.31 8.80
N LYS A 22 23.15 -20.04 7.73
CA LYS A 22 23.79 -21.33 7.87
C LYS A 22 25.26 -21.13 8.22
N LEU A 23 25.71 -21.77 9.30
CA LEU A 23 27.07 -21.69 9.80
C LEU A 23 28.01 -22.63 9.00
N PRO A 24 29.35 -22.41 9.05
CA PRO A 24 30.31 -23.28 8.37
C PRO A 24 30.24 -24.76 8.78
N ASN A 25 29.78 -25.05 10.01
CA ASN A 25 29.56 -26.41 10.51
C ASN A 25 28.26 -27.07 10.00
N GLY A 26 27.54 -26.42 9.08
CA GLY A 26 26.28 -26.88 8.50
C GLY A 26 25.03 -26.67 9.37
N LYS A 27 25.16 -26.19 10.61
CA LYS A 27 24.03 -25.85 11.49
C LYS A 27 23.49 -24.46 11.20
N TRP A 28 22.24 -24.21 11.57
CA TRP A 28 21.64 -22.89 11.52
C TRP A 28 22.07 -22.08 12.76
N GLY A 29 22.35 -20.80 12.55
CA GLY A 29 22.63 -19.85 13.61
C GLY A 29 21.37 -19.47 14.39
N ASN A 30 21.50 -18.55 15.34
CA ASN A 30 20.37 -17.99 16.04
C ASN A 30 19.60 -17.02 15.12
N PRO A 31 18.27 -16.92 15.28
CA PRO A 31 17.48 -15.90 14.60
C PRO A 31 17.97 -14.50 14.96
N PHE A 32 18.08 -13.65 13.96
CA PHE A 32 18.43 -12.26 14.08
C PHE A 32 17.27 -11.38 13.58
N ASN A 33 16.77 -10.47 14.43
CA ASN A 33 15.76 -9.49 14.04
C ASN A 33 16.38 -8.46 13.10
N LEU A 34 15.70 -8.10 12.00
CA LEU A 34 16.25 -7.18 11.00
C LEU A 34 16.36 -5.71 11.48
N GLY A 35 15.82 -5.43 12.66
CA GLY A 35 15.91 -4.11 13.26
C GLY A 35 14.84 -3.12 12.80
N PRO A 36 14.89 -1.88 13.35
CA PRO A 36 13.80 -0.90 13.22
C PRO A 36 13.72 -0.25 11.82
N THR A 37 14.70 -0.46 10.95
CA THR A 37 14.60 -0.03 9.55
C THR A 37 13.56 -0.87 8.79
N ILE A 38 13.45 -2.16 9.11
CA ILE A 38 12.51 -3.09 8.46
C ILE A 38 11.27 -3.31 9.31
N ASN A 39 11.45 -3.52 10.63
CA ASN A 39 10.36 -3.86 11.54
C ASN A 39 9.84 -2.63 12.26
N THR A 40 8.52 -2.52 12.37
CA THR A 40 7.82 -1.40 13.01
C THR A 40 7.10 -1.85 14.29
N GLU A 41 6.32 -1.01 14.91
CA GLU A 41 5.43 -1.36 16.03
C GLU A 41 4.20 -2.19 15.62
N TYR A 42 3.99 -2.38 14.30
CA TYR A 42 2.88 -3.13 13.71
C TYR A 42 3.31 -4.53 13.29
N ASN A 43 2.83 -5.00 12.15
CA ASN A 43 3.15 -6.32 11.62
C ASN A 43 3.95 -6.21 10.33
N GLU A 44 5.03 -6.98 10.23
CA GLU A 44 5.77 -7.23 9.00
C GLU A 44 5.72 -8.73 8.67
N ASP A 45 5.37 -9.05 7.42
CA ASP A 45 5.15 -10.43 6.98
C ASP A 45 5.66 -10.70 5.56
N ALA A 46 5.59 -11.96 5.15
CA ALA A 46 5.82 -12.42 3.78
C ALA A 46 7.15 -11.97 3.14
N PRO A 47 8.31 -12.15 3.82
CA PRO A 47 9.59 -11.75 3.24
C PRO A 47 9.95 -12.60 2.02
N PHE A 48 10.32 -11.94 0.91
CA PHE A 48 10.79 -12.55 -0.32
C PHE A 48 12.09 -11.87 -0.79
N VAL A 49 13.13 -12.65 -1.06
CA VAL A 49 14.40 -12.11 -1.58
C VAL A 49 14.41 -12.23 -3.10
N HIS A 50 14.67 -11.11 -3.78
CA HIS A 50 14.87 -11.09 -5.23
C HIS A 50 16.02 -12.04 -5.64
N PRO A 51 15.92 -12.71 -6.80
CA PRO A 51 16.98 -13.61 -7.27
C PRO A 51 18.39 -13.00 -7.40
N SER A 52 18.51 -11.65 -7.48
CA SER A 52 19.82 -10.97 -7.39
C SER A 52 20.48 -11.12 -6.01
N GLY A 53 19.73 -11.44 -4.97
CA GLY A 53 20.23 -11.71 -3.63
C GLY A 53 20.44 -10.49 -2.74
N ASN A 54 20.10 -9.29 -3.17
CA ASN A 54 20.36 -8.02 -2.47
C ASN A 54 19.13 -7.12 -2.32
N ILE A 55 17.94 -7.60 -2.64
CA ILE A 55 16.66 -6.87 -2.46
C ILE A 55 15.71 -7.75 -1.68
N LEU A 56 15.21 -7.24 -0.56
CA LEU A 56 14.15 -7.84 0.23
C LEU A 56 12.83 -7.17 -0.11
N PHE A 57 11.83 -7.96 -0.48
CA PHE A 57 10.42 -7.57 -0.52
C PHE A 57 9.74 -8.11 0.73
N PHE A 58 8.81 -7.36 1.26
CA PHE A 58 8.03 -7.76 2.43
C PHE A 58 6.73 -6.96 2.48
N SER A 59 5.78 -7.41 3.27
CA SER A 59 4.54 -6.69 3.52
C SER A 59 4.54 -6.10 4.92
N SER A 60 4.06 -4.86 5.08
CA SER A 60 4.02 -4.16 6.37
C SER A 60 2.75 -3.33 6.52
N GLU A 61 2.23 -3.29 7.75
CA GLU A 61 1.16 -2.38 8.17
C GLU A 61 1.71 -1.05 8.71
N GLY A 62 3.00 -0.96 9.01
CA GLY A 62 3.56 0.12 9.82
C GLY A 62 4.30 1.20 9.06
N HIS A 63 4.93 0.90 7.93
CA HIS A 63 5.62 1.90 7.11
C HIS A 63 4.61 2.84 6.44
N LYS A 64 5.11 3.88 5.72
CA LYS A 64 4.24 4.80 4.98
C LYS A 64 3.44 4.03 3.92
N ASN A 65 2.26 3.58 4.31
CA ASN A 65 1.40 2.68 3.56
C ASN A 65 0.24 3.40 2.85
N MET A 66 -0.40 2.68 1.93
CA MET A 66 -1.61 3.09 1.21
C MET A 66 -2.87 2.53 1.89
N GLY A 67 -2.78 1.34 2.49
CA GLY A 67 -3.92 0.63 3.04
C GLY A 67 -3.66 -0.07 4.38
N GLY A 68 -3.98 -1.36 4.42
CA GLY A 68 -3.63 -2.28 5.50
C GLY A 68 -2.18 -2.75 5.33
N TYR A 69 -1.99 -4.02 4.97
CA TYR A 69 -0.69 -4.48 4.51
C TYR A 69 -0.37 -3.94 3.12
N ASP A 70 0.79 -3.32 2.98
CA ASP A 70 1.36 -2.92 1.71
C ASP A 70 2.68 -3.65 1.45
N VAL A 71 3.00 -3.88 0.19
CA VAL A 71 4.28 -4.46 -0.23
C VAL A 71 5.35 -3.39 -0.33
N PHE A 72 6.48 -3.63 0.32
CA PHE A 72 7.67 -2.78 0.32
C PHE A 72 8.87 -3.52 -0.26
N LYS A 73 9.88 -2.77 -0.67
CA LYS A 73 11.21 -3.29 -0.99
C LYS A 73 12.28 -2.52 -0.22
N SER A 74 13.34 -3.20 0.18
CA SER A 74 14.56 -2.61 0.74
C SER A 74 15.78 -3.30 0.16
N ASN A 75 16.81 -2.54 -0.20
CA ASN A 75 18.09 -3.09 -0.60
C ASN A 75 18.90 -3.43 0.64
N PHE A 76 19.72 -4.48 0.57
CA PHE A 76 20.64 -4.82 1.65
C PHE A 76 22.01 -5.23 1.11
N ASP A 77 23.03 -4.97 1.93
CA ASP A 77 24.43 -5.31 1.63
C ASP A 77 24.86 -6.62 2.29
N ASP A 78 26.08 -7.07 2.01
CA ASP A 78 26.65 -8.29 2.59
C ASP A 78 26.85 -8.18 4.12
N ALA A 79 26.97 -6.97 4.66
CA ALA A 79 27.05 -6.71 6.11
C ALA A 79 25.68 -6.86 6.78
N GLY A 80 24.58 -6.81 6.02
CA GLY A 80 23.21 -6.92 6.52
C GLY A 80 22.59 -5.58 6.87
N ASN A 81 23.10 -4.47 6.31
CA ASN A 81 22.48 -3.16 6.42
C ASN A 81 21.36 -3.01 5.38
N PHE A 82 20.22 -2.53 5.80
CA PHE A 82 19.04 -2.30 4.96
C PHE A 82 18.86 -0.81 4.68
N THR A 83 18.43 -0.48 3.45
CA THR A 83 17.96 0.87 3.11
C THR A 83 16.56 1.09 3.65
N GLU A 84 16.14 2.37 3.81
CA GLU A 84 14.75 2.71 4.10
C GLU A 84 13.82 2.02 3.10
N PRO A 85 12.72 1.36 3.57
CA PRO A 85 11.79 0.67 2.71
C PRO A 85 11.06 1.61 1.76
N GLU A 86 10.95 1.22 0.51
CA GLU A 86 10.20 1.89 -0.53
C GLU A 86 8.88 1.15 -0.79
N ASN A 87 7.75 1.84 -0.65
CA ASN A 87 6.43 1.31 -0.99
C ASN A 87 6.36 1.07 -2.50
N LEU A 88 5.92 -0.11 -2.95
CA LEU A 88 5.83 -0.42 -4.38
C LEU A 88 4.73 0.34 -5.11
N GLY A 89 3.80 0.92 -4.36
CA GLY A 89 2.72 1.74 -4.92
C GLY A 89 1.74 0.96 -5.80
N TYR A 90 0.83 1.71 -6.41
CA TYR A 90 -0.13 1.17 -7.36
C TYR A 90 0.58 0.71 -8.66
N PRO A 91 0.17 -0.39 -9.28
CA PRO A 91 -1.03 -1.21 -9.00
C PRO A 91 -0.82 -2.37 -8.03
N ILE A 92 0.34 -2.49 -7.39
CA ILE A 92 0.60 -3.56 -6.44
C ILE A 92 -0.14 -3.27 -5.15
N ASN A 93 0.10 -2.11 -4.56
CA ASN A 93 -0.53 -1.67 -3.34
C ASN A 93 -1.81 -0.88 -3.59
N THR A 94 -2.81 -1.09 -2.74
CA THR A 94 -4.13 -0.46 -2.77
C THR A 94 -4.52 0.08 -1.38
N ARG A 95 -5.78 0.40 -1.17
CA ARG A 95 -6.30 0.78 0.15
C ARG A 95 -6.56 -0.41 1.08
N ASP A 96 -6.60 -1.63 0.53
CA ASP A 96 -6.90 -2.89 1.23
C ASP A 96 -5.59 -3.66 1.48
N ASP A 97 -5.66 -4.89 1.96
CA ASP A 97 -4.46 -5.70 2.21
C ASP A 97 -3.84 -6.22 0.91
N ASP A 98 -2.55 -5.95 0.73
CA ASP A 98 -1.73 -6.43 -0.38
C ASP A 98 -0.49 -7.15 0.19
N ILE A 99 -0.40 -8.48 0.00
CA ILE A 99 0.56 -9.32 0.73
C ILE A 99 1.12 -10.45 -0.17
N PHE A 100 2.18 -11.13 0.28
CA PHE A 100 2.79 -12.29 -0.38
C PHE A 100 3.38 -12.01 -1.78
N PHE A 101 3.98 -10.83 -1.95
CA PHE A 101 4.58 -10.49 -3.23
C PHE A 101 5.81 -11.33 -3.54
N VAL A 102 5.81 -11.94 -4.74
CA VAL A 102 6.96 -12.69 -5.29
C VAL A 102 7.19 -12.31 -6.73
N LEU A 103 8.44 -12.40 -7.20
CA LEU A 103 8.82 -12.17 -8.58
C LEU A 103 9.14 -13.48 -9.31
N ASN A 104 8.89 -13.51 -10.61
CA ASN A 104 9.48 -14.52 -11.47
C ASN A 104 11.00 -14.31 -11.58
N LYS A 105 11.72 -15.35 -12.07
CA LYS A 105 13.18 -15.36 -12.18
C LYS A 105 13.76 -14.15 -12.91
N ASP A 106 13.06 -13.67 -13.93
CA ASP A 106 13.53 -12.59 -14.81
C ASP A 106 13.02 -11.21 -14.37
N ALA A 107 12.33 -11.13 -13.24
CA ALA A 107 11.71 -9.91 -12.69
C ALA A 107 10.80 -9.16 -13.69
N THR A 108 10.23 -9.87 -14.67
CA THR A 108 9.28 -9.30 -15.66
C THR A 108 7.83 -9.38 -15.21
N ALA A 109 7.55 -10.19 -14.19
CA ALA A 109 6.23 -10.33 -13.58
C ALA A 109 6.35 -10.63 -12.09
N GLY A 110 5.37 -10.12 -11.34
CA GLY A 110 5.17 -10.43 -9.94
C GLY A 110 3.79 -11.06 -9.71
N TYR A 111 3.66 -11.75 -8.58
CA TYR A 111 2.40 -12.30 -8.08
C TYR A 111 2.24 -11.90 -6.63
N PHE A 112 1.03 -11.59 -6.23
CA PHE A 112 0.71 -11.18 -4.86
C PHE A 112 -0.75 -11.49 -4.55
N SER A 113 -1.09 -11.50 -3.28
CA SER A 113 -2.46 -11.64 -2.80
C SER A 113 -3.02 -10.27 -2.44
N SER A 114 -4.29 -10.02 -2.76
CA SER A 114 -4.95 -8.74 -2.50
C SER A 114 -6.43 -8.91 -2.19
N GLU A 115 -6.93 -8.06 -1.28
CA GLU A 115 -8.35 -7.96 -0.93
C GLU A 115 -9.08 -6.85 -1.73
N ARG A 116 -8.46 -6.34 -2.79
CA ARG A 116 -9.01 -5.26 -3.61
C ARG A 116 -10.38 -5.56 -4.18
N GLU A 117 -11.17 -4.51 -4.36
CA GLU A 117 -12.52 -4.61 -4.94
C GLU A 117 -12.49 -5.24 -6.34
N GLY A 118 -13.50 -6.08 -6.62
CA GLY A 118 -13.64 -6.77 -7.90
C GLY A 118 -13.05 -8.18 -7.94
N GLY A 119 -12.53 -8.68 -6.83
CA GLY A 119 -12.11 -10.06 -6.65
C GLY A 119 -13.27 -11.04 -6.48
N PHE A 120 -12.94 -12.32 -6.33
CA PHE A 120 -13.92 -13.41 -6.14
C PHE A 120 -14.06 -13.84 -4.67
N GLY A 121 -13.08 -13.51 -3.83
CA GLY A 121 -13.05 -13.86 -2.40
C GLY A 121 -12.60 -12.69 -1.53
N SER A 122 -12.15 -13.00 -0.29
CA SER A 122 -11.50 -12.02 0.56
C SER A 122 -10.11 -11.69 0.02
N GLN A 123 -9.32 -12.73 -0.30
CA GLN A 123 -8.00 -12.60 -0.92
C GLN A 123 -7.95 -13.37 -2.23
N ASP A 124 -7.54 -12.69 -3.30
CA ASP A 124 -7.31 -13.27 -4.61
C ASP A 124 -5.86 -13.10 -5.04
N ILE A 125 -5.37 -14.01 -5.91
CA ILE A 125 -4.03 -13.93 -6.46
C ILE A 125 -4.04 -13.07 -7.72
N TYR A 126 -3.23 -12.03 -7.72
CA TYR A 126 -3.03 -11.11 -8.84
C TYR A 126 -1.65 -11.30 -9.46
N LYS A 127 -1.60 -11.09 -10.76
CA LYS A 127 -0.36 -11.00 -11.53
C LYS A 127 -0.14 -9.58 -11.99
N VAL A 128 1.03 -9.03 -11.72
CA VAL A 128 1.51 -7.78 -12.30
C VAL A 128 2.61 -8.07 -13.33
N THR A 129 2.60 -7.38 -14.46
CA THR A 129 3.69 -7.40 -15.44
C THR A 129 4.34 -6.03 -15.49
N PHE A 130 5.68 -6.02 -15.47
CA PHE A 130 6.45 -4.77 -15.51
C PHE A 130 6.69 -4.36 -16.97
N SER A 131 6.20 -3.16 -17.31
CA SER A 131 6.46 -2.56 -18.62
C SER A 131 7.79 -1.81 -18.61
N PRO A 132 8.61 -1.90 -19.66
CA PRO A 132 9.80 -1.05 -19.78
C PRO A 132 9.46 0.46 -19.89
N ASN A 133 8.22 0.80 -20.26
CA ASN A 133 7.71 2.17 -20.34
C ASN A 133 6.42 2.29 -19.50
N PRO A 134 6.51 2.43 -18.18
CA PRO A 134 5.33 2.62 -17.33
C PRO A 134 4.65 3.96 -17.65
N LEU A 135 3.31 3.97 -17.63
CA LEU A 135 2.56 5.23 -17.69
C LEU A 135 2.89 6.06 -16.42
N PRO A 136 3.16 7.36 -16.56
CA PRO A 136 3.32 8.21 -15.39
C PRO A 136 1.96 8.34 -14.68
N LEU A 137 1.82 7.69 -13.53
CA LEU A 137 0.64 7.82 -12.69
C LEU A 137 1.03 8.38 -11.33
N ASN A 138 0.20 9.27 -10.82
CA ASN A 138 0.31 9.79 -9.47
C ASN A 138 -0.69 9.07 -8.55
N VAL A 139 -0.26 8.81 -7.33
CA VAL A 139 -1.07 8.19 -6.29
C VAL A 139 -1.24 9.19 -5.15
N TYR A 140 -2.47 9.41 -4.72
CA TYR A 140 -2.82 10.35 -3.65
C TYR A 140 -3.54 9.62 -2.53
N SER A 141 -3.23 10.01 -1.30
CA SER A 141 -4.00 9.66 -0.13
C SER A 141 -5.01 10.78 0.16
N ALA A 142 -6.26 10.42 0.38
CA ALA A 142 -7.32 11.38 0.70
C ALA A 142 -8.08 10.96 1.97
N HIS A 143 -8.45 11.94 2.79
CA HIS A 143 -9.37 11.79 3.91
C HIS A 143 -10.51 12.79 3.79
N VAL A 144 -11.69 12.39 4.25
CA VAL A 144 -12.89 13.21 4.27
C VAL A 144 -13.34 13.39 5.71
N PHE A 145 -13.65 14.62 6.11
CA PHE A 145 -14.01 15.01 7.48
C PHE A 145 -15.42 15.58 7.54
N ASP A 146 -16.08 15.42 8.68
CA ASP A 146 -17.30 16.12 9.01
C ASP A 146 -17.02 17.54 9.58
N ASP A 147 -18.08 18.27 9.90
CA ASP A 147 -18.00 19.62 10.47
C ASP A 147 -17.34 19.64 11.87
N LYS A 148 -17.26 18.49 12.54
CA LYS A 148 -16.62 18.31 13.86
C LYS A 148 -15.20 17.78 13.78
N ASN A 149 -14.63 17.67 12.57
CA ASN A 149 -13.30 17.16 12.32
C ASN A 149 -13.12 15.64 12.53
N ASN A 150 -14.22 14.86 12.53
CA ASN A 150 -14.12 13.41 12.56
C ASN A 150 -13.96 12.88 11.15
N ILE A 151 -13.14 11.82 10.98
CA ILE A 151 -12.99 11.13 9.70
C ILE A 151 -14.29 10.42 9.36
N ILE A 152 -14.82 10.69 8.16
CA ILE A 152 -15.98 10.01 7.61
C ILE A 152 -15.48 8.73 6.94
N LYS A 153 -16.01 7.59 7.38
CA LYS A 153 -15.80 6.28 6.77
C LYS A 153 -16.90 5.98 5.77
N LYS A 154 -16.70 5.01 4.87
CA LYS A 154 -17.65 4.62 3.81
C LYS A 154 -18.01 5.79 2.88
N VAL A 155 -16.98 6.50 2.46
CA VAL A 155 -17.06 7.56 1.43
C VAL A 155 -16.81 6.94 0.07
N GLU A 156 -17.60 7.33 -0.93
CA GLU A 156 -17.33 7.07 -2.33
C GLU A 156 -16.86 8.38 -3.00
N LEU A 157 -15.76 8.29 -3.74
CA LEU A 157 -15.21 9.37 -4.57
C LEU A 157 -15.31 8.96 -6.04
N VAL A 158 -16.11 9.70 -6.79
CA VAL A 158 -16.22 9.53 -8.25
C VAL A 158 -15.36 10.59 -8.93
N MET A 159 -14.42 10.16 -9.77
CA MET A 159 -13.53 11.02 -10.55
C MET A 159 -13.96 11.02 -12.03
N THR A 160 -14.25 12.17 -12.55
CA THR A 160 -14.69 12.35 -13.94
C THR A 160 -13.82 13.36 -14.68
N ASP A 161 -14.04 13.51 -15.98
CA ASP A 161 -13.57 14.69 -16.72
C ASP A 161 -14.24 15.96 -16.18
N PRO A 162 -13.71 17.16 -16.44
CA PRO A 162 -14.28 18.40 -15.91
C PRO A 162 -15.72 18.67 -16.34
N SER A 163 -16.21 18.01 -17.39
CA SER A 163 -17.62 18.09 -17.84
C SER A 163 -18.55 17.11 -17.12
N GLY A 164 -18.02 16.20 -16.29
CA GLY A 164 -18.77 15.16 -15.58
C GLY A 164 -19.26 14.00 -16.45
N LYS A 165 -18.84 13.92 -17.71
CA LYS A 165 -19.36 12.94 -18.68
C LYS A 165 -18.59 11.64 -18.71
N LYS A 166 -17.26 11.70 -18.60
CA LYS A 166 -16.38 10.52 -18.66
C LYS A 166 -15.89 10.19 -17.27
N VAL A 167 -16.24 9.00 -16.76
CA VAL A 167 -15.72 8.48 -15.49
C VAL A 167 -14.32 7.93 -15.70
N TYR A 168 -13.36 8.38 -14.90
CA TYR A 168 -11.99 7.88 -14.85
C TYR A 168 -11.77 6.88 -13.72
N GLY A 169 -12.50 7.01 -12.61
CA GLY A 169 -12.42 6.08 -11.50
C GLY A 169 -13.51 6.31 -10.46
N ILE A 170 -13.83 5.25 -9.74
CA ILE A 170 -14.69 5.28 -8.55
C ILE A 170 -13.85 4.66 -7.43
N TYR A 171 -13.66 5.41 -6.36
CA TYR A 171 -12.81 5.05 -5.24
C TYR A 171 -13.63 5.01 -3.97
N LYS A 172 -13.42 4.00 -3.13
CA LYS A 172 -14.10 3.90 -1.83
C LYS A 172 -13.07 4.05 -0.73
N SER A 173 -13.48 4.63 0.37
CA SER A 173 -12.63 4.70 1.56
C SER A 173 -12.47 3.32 2.19
N ASN A 174 -11.32 3.08 2.81
CA ASN A 174 -11.13 1.95 3.71
C ASN A 174 -12.09 2.07 4.89
N ASP A 175 -12.79 0.99 5.22
CA ASP A 175 -13.85 0.99 6.24
C ASP A 175 -13.33 1.18 7.66
N GLN A 176 -12.06 0.93 7.90
CA GLN A 176 -11.40 1.06 9.20
C GLN A 176 -10.76 2.44 9.37
N THR A 177 -9.96 2.86 8.41
CA THR A 177 -9.16 4.09 8.49
C THR A 177 -9.85 5.30 7.88
N GLY A 178 -10.82 5.11 6.98
CA GLY A 178 -11.43 6.19 6.19
C GLY A 178 -10.54 6.72 5.06
N LYS A 179 -9.35 6.13 4.85
CA LYS A 179 -8.42 6.54 3.80
C LYS A 179 -8.96 6.17 2.41
N ILE A 180 -8.84 7.06 1.44
CA ILE A 180 -9.13 6.84 0.02
C ILE A 180 -7.82 6.96 -0.75
N ILE A 181 -7.53 6.01 -1.64
CA ILE A 181 -6.41 6.11 -2.57
C ILE A 181 -6.95 6.48 -3.95
N VAL A 182 -6.49 7.60 -4.47
CA VAL A 182 -6.87 8.14 -5.78
C VAL A 182 -5.68 8.07 -6.73
N ILE A 183 -5.93 7.60 -7.95
CA ILE A 183 -4.90 7.42 -8.98
C ILE A 183 -5.25 8.32 -10.15
N SER A 184 -4.27 9.07 -10.64
CA SER A 184 -4.48 9.99 -11.75
C SER A 184 -3.25 10.11 -12.66
N GLU A 185 -3.46 10.58 -13.88
CA GLU A 185 -2.40 11.12 -14.71
C GLU A 185 -1.90 12.45 -14.14
N PRO A 186 -0.59 12.74 -14.19
CA PRO A 186 -0.05 14.01 -13.69
C PRO A 186 -0.55 15.20 -14.48
N ASN A 187 -0.72 16.35 -13.80
CA ASN A 187 -1.07 17.65 -14.40
C ASN A 187 -2.38 17.68 -15.19
N LYS A 188 -3.29 16.75 -14.90
CA LYS A 188 -4.60 16.68 -15.55
C LYS A 188 -5.69 17.19 -14.62
N GLU A 189 -6.64 17.92 -15.18
CA GLU A 189 -7.80 18.42 -14.45
C GLU A 189 -8.90 17.36 -14.42
N TYR A 190 -9.49 17.18 -13.25
CA TYR A 190 -10.59 16.28 -12.99
C TYR A 190 -11.68 16.98 -12.19
N GLN A 191 -12.91 16.53 -12.37
CA GLN A 191 -13.98 16.79 -11.43
C GLN A 191 -14.08 15.61 -10.47
N ILE A 192 -14.10 15.87 -9.16
CA ILE A 192 -14.33 14.85 -8.14
C ILE A 192 -15.66 15.11 -7.45
N THR A 193 -16.41 14.05 -7.20
CA THR A 193 -17.65 14.08 -6.43
C THR A 193 -17.51 13.10 -5.27
N LEU A 194 -17.67 13.62 -4.05
CA LEU A 194 -17.66 12.86 -2.81
C LEU A 194 -19.08 12.59 -2.33
N GLN A 195 -19.36 11.34 -1.96
CA GLN A 195 -20.66 10.92 -1.45
C GLN A 195 -20.49 10.05 -0.19
N ALA A 196 -21.31 10.33 0.82
CA ALA A 196 -21.38 9.51 2.04
C ALA A 196 -22.82 9.55 2.59
N VAL A 197 -23.24 8.46 3.24
CA VAL A 197 -24.58 8.37 3.81
C VAL A 197 -24.75 9.39 4.93
N GLY A 198 -25.79 10.23 4.84
CA GLY A 198 -26.09 11.27 5.83
C GLY A 198 -25.45 12.63 5.55
N TYR A 199 -24.68 12.76 4.46
CA TYR A 199 -24.02 14.01 4.07
C TYR A 199 -24.51 14.49 2.71
N GLU A 200 -24.43 15.82 2.47
CA GLU A 200 -24.66 16.38 1.14
C GLU A 200 -23.49 16.01 0.22
N PRO A 201 -23.74 15.64 -1.06
CA PRO A 201 -22.69 15.41 -2.03
C PRO A 201 -21.85 16.68 -2.24
N PHE A 202 -20.54 16.51 -2.32
CA PHE A 202 -19.61 17.59 -2.58
C PHE A 202 -18.91 17.38 -3.90
N THR A 203 -18.94 18.38 -4.80
CA THR A 203 -18.30 18.31 -6.10
C THR A 203 -17.34 19.48 -6.29
N THR A 204 -16.13 19.21 -6.79
CA THR A 204 -15.12 20.21 -7.08
C THR A 204 -14.23 19.79 -8.23
N ASN A 205 -13.64 20.77 -8.92
CA ASN A 205 -12.58 20.51 -9.89
C ASN A 205 -11.21 20.59 -9.22
N VAL A 206 -10.32 19.71 -9.60
CA VAL A 206 -8.96 19.62 -9.04
C VAL A 206 -7.96 19.34 -10.16
N VAL A 207 -6.77 19.94 -10.03
CA VAL A 207 -5.58 19.52 -10.79
C VAL A 207 -4.69 18.76 -9.83
N LEU A 208 -4.48 17.48 -10.09
CA LEU A 208 -3.70 16.61 -9.22
C LEU A 208 -2.22 16.65 -9.63
N ASN A 209 -1.40 17.30 -8.79
CA ASN A 209 0.05 17.40 -8.95
C ASN A 209 0.75 16.50 -7.92
N SER A 210 1.90 15.96 -8.24
CA SER A 210 2.63 15.00 -7.39
C SER A 210 2.84 15.50 -5.95
N GLY A 211 2.59 14.64 -4.96
CA GLY A 211 3.07 14.79 -3.58
C GLY A 211 2.09 15.33 -2.54
N ASN A 212 0.81 15.54 -2.84
CA ASN A 212 -0.13 16.11 -1.89
C ASN A 212 -1.11 15.08 -1.30
N GLU A 213 -1.27 15.13 0.01
CA GLU A 213 -2.39 14.53 0.71
C GLU A 213 -3.64 15.39 0.46
N LEU A 214 -4.74 14.75 0.06
CA LEU A 214 -6.00 15.44 -0.21
C LEU A 214 -6.88 15.40 1.04
N SER A 215 -7.46 16.54 1.39
CA SER A 215 -8.36 16.66 2.54
C SER A 215 -9.61 17.41 2.14
N TYR A 216 -10.78 16.83 2.42
CA TYR A 216 -12.08 17.38 2.08
C TYR A 216 -13.02 17.39 3.28
N ARG A 217 -14.03 18.27 3.25
CA ARG A 217 -15.05 18.37 4.29
C ARG A 217 -16.43 18.23 3.69
N LEU A 218 -17.28 17.38 4.30
CA LEU A 218 -18.69 17.24 3.95
C LEU A 218 -19.57 17.82 5.04
N THR A 219 -20.66 18.47 4.63
CA THR A 219 -21.68 19.01 5.51
C THR A 219 -22.80 17.97 5.72
N ASN A 220 -23.29 17.85 6.96
CA ASN A 220 -24.43 16.98 7.27
C ASN A 220 -25.68 17.44 6.51
N ARG A 221 -26.48 16.48 6.02
CA ARG A 221 -27.83 16.77 5.53
C ARG A 221 -28.67 17.27 6.67
N VAL A 222 -29.25 18.45 6.52
CA VAL A 222 -30.29 18.96 7.42
C VAL A 222 -31.51 18.05 7.22
N ARG A 223 -32.02 17.43 8.31
CA ARG A 223 -33.24 16.63 8.32
C ARG A 223 -34.45 17.52 8.38
#